data_ac40e4d12e709cf498227ad6b4987416
#
_entry.id   ac40e4d12e709cf498227ad6b4987416
#
_cell.length_a   1.000
_cell.length_b   1.000
_cell.length_c   1.000
_cell.angle_alpha   90.00
_cell.angle_beta   90.00
_cell.angle_gamma   90.00
#
_symmetry.space_group_name_H-M   'P 1'
#
loop_
_entity.id
_entity.type
_entity.pdbx_description
1 polymer ?
#
loop_
_entity_poly.entity_id
_entity_poly.type
_entity_poly.pdbx_seq_one_letter_code
_entity_poly.pdbx_strand_id
1 'polypeptide(L)'
;MKKIILSVAIIATVITANAQSSKSDGSAIKFSAGLEVGLPVGDFKTISSIGFGASLQGEYAVSEKAGITLSAGYLSFSGKSIDLGGLGPVKYPSTSIVPILAGAKIYFSEKVYGHAQVGISIFNNGGGSAFTYAPAIGVMASENIDFSLKYQAATKSGGTISFLGLRAAYTF
;
A
#
# COMPACT_ATOMS: atom_id res chain seq x y z
N MET A 1 17.02 -14.39 1.62
CA MET A 1 16.11 -14.26 0.48
C MET A 1 15.20 -15.47 0.31
N LYS A 2 15.67 -16.71 0.31
CA LYS A 2 14.82 -17.92 0.16
C LYS A 2 13.73 -18.08 1.24
N LYS A 3 13.98 -17.66 2.49
CA LYS A 3 13.01 -17.74 3.61
C LYS A 3 11.83 -16.76 3.45
N ILE A 4 12.04 -15.58 2.84
CA ILE A 4 11.00 -14.58 2.59
C ILE A 4 10.06 -15.04 1.46
N ILE A 5 10.61 -15.66 0.42
CA ILE A 5 9.81 -16.20 -0.70
C ILE A 5 8.91 -17.34 -0.21
N LEU A 6 9.40 -18.18 0.68
CA LEU A 6 8.62 -19.28 1.26
C LEU A 6 7.47 -18.75 2.15
N SER A 7 7.70 -17.68 2.91
CA SER A 7 6.66 -17.06 3.75
C SER A 7 5.54 -16.41 2.91
N VAL A 8 5.88 -15.79 1.78
CA VAL A 8 4.89 -15.21 0.86
C VAL A 8 4.08 -16.32 0.17
N ALA A 9 4.70 -17.42 -0.21
CA ALA A 9 4.01 -18.56 -0.81
C ALA A 9 3.02 -19.24 0.17
N ILE A 10 3.36 -19.35 1.45
CA ILE A 10 2.48 -19.92 2.48
C ILE A 10 1.26 -19.00 2.73
N ILE A 11 1.44 -17.70 2.74
CA ILE A 11 0.32 -16.74 2.87
C ILE A 11 -0.62 -16.83 1.66
N ALA A 12 -0.09 -16.98 0.45
CA ALA A 12 -0.90 -17.13 -0.75
C ALA A 12 -1.76 -18.42 -0.74
N THR A 13 -1.25 -19.52 -0.22
CA THR A 13 -2.00 -20.79 -0.15
C THR A 13 -3.11 -20.77 0.90
N VAL A 14 -2.96 -20.05 2.00
CA VAL A 14 -4.02 -19.91 3.03
C VAL A 14 -5.20 -19.07 2.52
N ILE A 15 -4.94 -18.08 1.64
CA ILE A 15 -5.98 -17.22 1.07
C ILE A 15 -6.87 -18.01 0.09
N THR A 16 -6.30 -18.90 -0.72
CA THR A 16 -7.06 -19.70 -1.68
C THR A 16 -7.98 -20.74 -1.03
N ALA A 17 -7.62 -21.26 0.14
CA ALA A 17 -8.43 -22.26 0.84
C ALA A 17 -9.73 -21.68 1.42
N ASN A 18 -9.79 -20.39 1.72
CA ASN A 18 -10.99 -19.73 2.26
C ASN A 18 -11.90 -19.12 1.17
N ALA A 19 -11.38 -18.91 -0.05
CA ALA A 19 -12.17 -18.36 -1.15
C ALA A 19 -13.23 -19.34 -1.71
N GLN A 20 -13.15 -20.63 -1.38
CA GLN A 20 -14.06 -21.65 -1.88
C GLN A 20 -15.26 -21.93 -0.97
N SER A 21 -15.39 -21.30 0.19
CA SER A 21 -16.42 -21.63 1.21
C SER A 21 -17.49 -20.57 1.47
N SER A 22 -17.59 -19.50 0.69
CA SER A 22 -18.56 -18.44 1.01
C SER A 22 -19.60 -18.22 -0.08
N LYS A 23 -20.49 -19.20 -0.26
CA LYS A 23 -21.86 -18.95 -0.70
C LYS A 23 -22.74 -18.99 0.55
N SER A 24 -22.87 -17.88 1.26
CA SER A 24 -24.08 -17.56 2.04
C SER A 24 -23.95 -16.18 2.71
N ASP A 25 -24.97 -15.37 2.51
CA ASP A 25 -25.39 -14.20 3.27
C ASP A 25 -24.35 -13.12 3.62
N GLY A 26 -24.38 -12.02 2.91
CA GLY A 26 -24.31 -10.62 3.41
C GLY A 26 -23.00 -10.09 4.01
N SER A 27 -22.02 -10.92 4.38
CA SER A 27 -20.86 -10.49 5.17
C SER A 27 -19.55 -11.17 4.75
N ALA A 28 -19.35 -11.39 3.47
CA ALA A 28 -18.08 -11.99 2.99
C ALA A 28 -16.94 -10.96 3.05
N ILE A 29 -15.83 -11.35 3.68
CA ILE A 29 -14.58 -10.59 3.57
C ILE A 29 -14.05 -10.76 2.15
N LYS A 30 -13.88 -9.67 1.43
CA LYS A 30 -13.24 -9.63 0.11
C LYS A 30 -11.75 -9.42 0.29
N PHE A 31 -10.94 -10.25 -0.35
CA PHE A 31 -9.49 -10.08 -0.37
C PHE A 31 -9.05 -9.55 -1.73
N SER A 32 -8.12 -8.61 -1.73
CA SER A 32 -7.51 -8.09 -2.94
C SER A 32 -5.99 -8.06 -2.83
N ALA A 33 -5.33 -8.35 -3.95
CA ALA A 33 -3.90 -8.16 -4.12
C ALA A 33 -3.65 -7.09 -5.18
N GLY A 34 -2.72 -6.18 -4.92
CA GLY A 34 -2.45 -5.06 -5.83
C GLY A 34 -0.96 -4.80 -6.01
N LEU A 35 -0.61 -4.35 -7.21
CA LEU A 35 0.69 -3.75 -7.50
C LEU A 35 0.61 -2.25 -7.23
N GLU A 36 1.69 -1.69 -6.73
CA GLU A 36 1.76 -0.28 -6.36
C GLU A 36 2.97 0.41 -6.98
N VAL A 37 2.75 1.62 -7.44
CA VAL A 37 3.79 2.54 -7.89
C VAL A 37 3.72 3.78 -7.01
N GLY A 38 4.84 4.16 -6.39
CA GLY A 38 4.95 5.33 -5.52
C GLY A 38 5.80 6.42 -6.12
N LEU A 39 5.26 7.64 -6.18
CA LEU A 39 5.98 8.84 -6.58
C LEU A 39 6.27 9.69 -5.35
N PRO A 40 7.54 9.79 -4.87
CA PRO A 40 7.89 10.61 -3.73
C PRO A 40 7.50 12.07 -3.92
N VAL A 41 6.96 12.70 -2.87
CA VAL A 41 6.62 14.12 -2.82
C VAL A 41 7.23 14.78 -1.58
N GLY A 42 7.17 16.11 -1.50
CA GLY A 42 7.79 16.86 -0.41
C GLY A 42 9.31 16.61 -0.35
N ASP A 43 9.86 16.54 0.86
CA ASP A 43 11.29 16.34 1.08
C ASP A 43 11.76 14.94 0.64
N PHE A 44 10.87 13.97 0.64
CA PHE A 44 11.21 12.60 0.23
C PHE A 44 11.61 12.50 -1.25
N LYS A 45 11.08 13.35 -2.12
CA LYS A 45 11.47 13.41 -3.54
C LYS A 45 12.93 13.85 -3.75
N THR A 46 13.54 14.50 -2.77
CA THR A 46 14.92 14.99 -2.87
C THR A 46 15.92 13.85 -2.82
N ILE A 47 15.64 12.83 -2.01
CA ILE A 47 16.54 11.70 -1.75
C ILE A 47 16.11 10.39 -2.43
N SER A 48 14.84 10.31 -2.86
CA SER A 48 14.26 9.08 -3.43
C SER A 48 13.64 9.32 -4.80
N SER A 49 13.72 8.29 -5.64
CA SER A 49 13.06 8.20 -6.95
C SER A 49 11.80 7.36 -6.82
N ILE A 50 11.18 7.04 -7.97
CA ILE A 50 10.01 6.17 -8.07
C ILE A 50 10.19 4.89 -7.26
N GLY A 51 9.14 4.48 -6.57
CA GLY A 51 9.05 3.22 -5.83
C GLY A 51 8.07 2.25 -6.47
N PHE A 52 8.33 0.97 -6.27
CA PHE A 52 7.46 -0.12 -6.70
C PHE A 52 7.18 -1.04 -5.52
N GLY A 53 6.00 -1.65 -5.54
CA GLY A 53 5.60 -2.53 -4.47
C GLY A 53 4.37 -3.34 -4.77
N ALA A 54 3.91 -4.04 -3.73
CA ALA A 54 2.67 -4.81 -3.75
C ALA A 54 1.99 -4.71 -2.39
N SER A 55 0.67 -4.89 -2.39
CA SER A 55 -0.13 -4.91 -1.17
C SER A 55 -1.24 -5.94 -1.22
N LEU A 56 -1.60 -6.41 -0.03
CA LEU A 56 -2.78 -7.23 0.22
C LEU A 56 -3.76 -6.41 1.05
N GLN A 57 -5.04 -6.55 0.78
CA GLN A 57 -6.10 -5.90 1.54
C GLN A 57 -7.27 -6.85 1.73
N GLY A 58 -7.77 -6.92 2.97
CA GLY A 58 -9.07 -7.47 3.30
C GLY A 58 -10.08 -6.33 3.48
N GLU A 59 -11.28 -6.50 2.95
CA GLU A 59 -12.40 -5.57 3.08
C GLU A 59 -13.62 -6.33 3.62
N TYR A 60 -14.16 -5.86 4.73
CA TYR A 60 -15.41 -6.34 5.30
C TYR A 60 -16.50 -5.31 5.03
N ALA A 61 -17.50 -5.70 4.27
CA ALA A 61 -18.65 -4.84 3.99
C ALA A 61 -19.50 -4.65 5.24
N VAL A 62 -19.62 -3.42 5.73
CA VAL A 62 -20.48 -3.05 6.86
C VAL A 62 -21.85 -2.54 6.40
N SER A 63 -21.94 -2.14 5.14
CA SER A 63 -23.18 -1.79 4.44
C SER A 63 -22.98 -1.90 2.93
N GLU A 64 -24.04 -1.70 2.14
CA GLU A 64 -23.97 -1.67 0.67
C GLU A 64 -22.99 -0.61 0.14
N LYS A 65 -22.76 0.46 0.89
CA LYS A 65 -21.93 1.60 0.48
C LYS A 65 -20.69 1.83 1.34
N ALA A 66 -20.44 0.98 2.34
CA ALA A 66 -19.29 1.18 3.23
C ALA A 66 -18.66 -0.16 3.63
N GLY A 67 -17.34 -0.15 3.69
CA GLY A 67 -16.53 -1.28 4.18
C GLY A 67 -15.41 -0.81 5.10
N ILE A 68 -15.03 -1.67 6.04
CA ILE A 68 -13.79 -1.50 6.79
C ILE A 68 -12.69 -2.35 6.16
N THR A 69 -11.48 -1.85 6.19
CA THR A 69 -10.36 -2.48 5.50
C THR A 69 -9.18 -2.68 6.44
N LEU A 70 -8.43 -3.74 6.19
CA LEU A 70 -7.09 -3.94 6.74
C LEU A 70 -6.16 -4.27 5.59
N SER A 71 -5.05 -3.56 5.50
CA SER A 71 -4.06 -3.75 4.43
C SER A 71 -2.65 -3.86 4.97
N ALA A 72 -1.83 -4.64 4.26
CA ALA A 72 -0.40 -4.70 4.45
C ALA A 72 0.29 -4.69 3.08
N GLY A 73 1.43 -4.01 3.00
CA GLY A 73 2.15 -3.89 1.74
C GLY A 73 3.67 -3.84 1.94
N TYR A 74 4.36 -3.82 0.82
CA TYR A 74 5.78 -3.57 0.74
C TYR A 74 6.06 -2.67 -0.46
N LEU A 75 6.73 -1.54 -0.23
CA LEU A 75 7.17 -0.62 -1.27
C LEU A 75 8.67 -0.40 -1.12
N SER A 76 9.38 -0.37 -2.23
CA SER A 76 10.80 -0.06 -2.28
C SER A 76 11.05 1.12 -3.22
N PHE A 77 11.64 2.17 -2.68
CA PHE A 77 12.00 3.40 -3.38
C PHE A 77 13.49 3.40 -3.65
N SER A 78 13.89 3.66 -4.89
CA SER A 78 15.29 3.79 -5.25
C SER A 78 15.87 5.11 -4.74
N GLY A 79 17.06 5.07 -4.15
CA GLY A 79 17.79 6.27 -3.77
C GLY A 79 18.30 7.03 -4.98
N LYS A 80 18.26 8.36 -4.93
CA LYS A 80 18.85 9.24 -5.95
C LYS A 80 20.37 9.35 -5.80
N SER A 81 21.03 9.62 -6.92
CA SER A 81 22.43 10.06 -6.92
C SER A 81 22.44 11.58 -7.07
N ILE A 82 23.16 12.26 -6.20
CA ILE A 82 23.38 13.72 -6.28
C ILE A 82 24.84 13.92 -6.62
N ASP A 83 25.13 14.66 -7.70
CA ASP A 83 26.46 15.06 -8.05
C ASP A 83 26.85 16.31 -7.23
N LEU A 84 27.86 16.18 -6.39
CA LEU A 84 28.38 17.26 -5.55
C LEU A 84 29.54 18.03 -6.24
N GLY A 85 29.56 18.03 -7.55
CA GLY A 85 30.66 18.64 -8.32
C GLY A 85 31.94 17.85 -8.14
N GLY A 86 33.10 18.51 -7.98
CA GLY A 86 34.40 17.86 -7.91
C GLY A 86 34.62 16.72 -6.88
N LEU A 87 33.62 16.40 -6.06
CA LEU A 87 33.64 15.29 -5.07
C LEU A 87 33.00 14.00 -5.58
N GLY A 88 32.47 14.01 -6.82
CA GLY A 88 31.80 12.87 -7.42
C GLY A 88 30.35 12.62 -6.94
N PRO A 89 29.64 11.67 -7.55
CA PRO A 89 28.24 11.38 -7.23
C PRO A 89 28.10 10.64 -5.89
N VAL A 90 27.26 11.18 -5.00
CA VAL A 90 26.84 10.53 -3.75
C VAL A 90 25.48 9.88 -3.98
N LYS A 91 25.40 8.56 -3.80
CA LYS A 91 24.17 7.79 -3.96
C LYS A 91 23.49 7.60 -2.60
N TYR A 92 22.24 8.05 -2.49
CA TYR A 92 21.41 7.75 -1.34
C TYR A 92 21.01 6.26 -1.32
N PRO A 93 20.89 5.63 -0.13
CA PRO A 93 20.41 4.26 -0.02
C PRO A 93 18.95 4.16 -0.44
N SER A 94 18.55 2.98 -0.91
CA SER A 94 17.15 2.68 -1.16
C SER A 94 16.36 2.64 0.14
N THR A 95 15.12 3.13 0.12
CA THR A 95 14.21 3.11 1.26
C THR A 95 13.10 2.11 0.99
N SER A 96 12.93 1.12 1.87
CA SER A 96 11.79 0.20 1.82
C SER A 96 10.85 0.47 2.98
N ILE A 97 9.56 0.39 2.69
CA ILE A 97 8.46 0.72 3.59
C ILE A 97 7.49 -0.47 3.63
N VAL A 98 7.14 -0.91 4.83
CA VAL A 98 6.09 -1.91 5.09
C VAL A 98 4.94 -1.21 5.79
N PRO A 99 3.92 -0.70 5.06
CA PRO A 99 2.72 -0.15 5.68
C PRO A 99 1.80 -1.26 6.17
N ILE A 100 1.21 -1.06 7.36
CA ILE A 100 0.12 -1.86 7.93
C ILE A 100 -0.95 -0.85 8.32
N LEU A 101 -2.07 -0.85 7.59
CA LEU A 101 -3.08 0.21 7.67
C LEU A 101 -4.47 -0.40 7.84
N ALA A 102 -5.25 0.15 8.75
CA ALA A 102 -6.68 -0.05 8.85
C ALA A 102 -7.41 1.16 8.26
N GLY A 103 -8.60 0.96 7.70
CA GLY A 103 -9.31 2.06 7.08
C GLY A 103 -10.78 1.82 6.86
N ALA A 104 -11.43 2.83 6.27
CA ALA A 104 -12.80 2.78 5.83
C ALA A 104 -12.89 3.17 4.35
N LYS A 105 -13.64 2.38 3.60
CA LYS A 105 -13.95 2.61 2.19
C LYS A 105 -15.42 2.99 2.08
N ILE A 106 -15.71 4.04 1.30
CA ILE A 106 -17.07 4.52 1.05
C ILE A 106 -17.28 4.57 -0.45
N TYR A 107 -18.30 3.89 -0.94
CA TYR A 107 -18.68 3.85 -2.34
C TYR A 107 -19.66 4.99 -2.65
N PHE A 108 -19.22 5.94 -3.45
CA PHE A 108 -20.04 7.06 -3.93
C PHE A 108 -20.99 6.63 -5.06
N SER A 109 -20.54 5.63 -5.83
CA SER A 109 -21.31 4.95 -6.86
C SER A 109 -20.81 3.51 -6.98
N GLU A 110 -21.42 2.71 -7.84
CA GLU A 110 -20.97 1.35 -8.14
C GLU A 110 -19.50 1.27 -8.61
N LYS A 111 -18.99 2.37 -9.17
CA LYS A 111 -17.64 2.41 -9.75
C LYS A 111 -16.64 3.27 -8.99
N VAL A 112 -17.08 4.22 -8.19
CA VAL A 112 -16.18 5.20 -7.56
C VAL A 112 -16.27 5.10 -6.05
N TYR A 113 -15.10 5.04 -5.41
CA TYR A 113 -15.02 5.02 -3.96
C TYR A 113 -13.96 5.97 -3.41
N GLY A 114 -14.21 6.45 -2.20
CA GLY A 114 -13.21 7.09 -1.35
C GLY A 114 -12.69 6.08 -0.33
N HIS A 115 -11.43 6.17 0.04
CA HIS A 115 -10.80 5.30 1.02
C HIS A 115 -9.89 6.11 1.93
N ALA A 116 -10.06 5.99 3.22
CA ALA A 116 -9.19 6.62 4.20
C ALA A 116 -8.59 5.55 5.12
N GLN A 117 -7.27 5.56 5.24
CA GLN A 117 -6.53 4.57 6.03
C GLN A 117 -5.61 5.25 7.02
N VAL A 118 -5.43 4.63 8.18
CA VAL A 118 -4.46 5.01 9.21
C VAL A 118 -3.76 3.77 9.77
N GLY A 119 -2.55 3.94 10.28
CA GLY A 119 -1.80 2.85 10.89
C GLY A 119 -0.33 3.18 11.06
N ILE A 120 0.52 2.22 10.77
CA ILE A 120 1.96 2.35 10.90
C ILE A 120 2.68 1.94 9.61
N SER A 121 3.80 2.59 9.35
CA SER A 121 4.77 2.15 8.35
C SER A 121 6.09 1.81 9.03
N ILE A 122 6.62 0.64 8.72
CA ILE A 122 7.91 0.15 9.22
C ILE A 122 8.94 0.39 8.12
N PHE A 123 10.06 1.03 8.49
CA PHE A 123 11.14 1.36 7.56
C PHE A 123 12.32 0.41 7.74
N ASN A 124 12.97 0.04 6.63
CA ASN A 124 14.23 -0.68 6.67
C ASN A 124 15.38 0.18 7.25
N ASN A 125 16.57 -0.41 7.39
CA ASN A 125 17.81 0.27 7.78
C ASN A 125 17.73 0.97 9.15
N GLY A 126 16.99 0.41 10.11
CA GLY A 126 16.89 0.99 11.45
C GLY A 126 15.99 2.23 11.53
N GLY A 127 15.25 2.57 10.47
CA GLY A 127 14.32 3.70 10.44
C GLY A 127 13.15 3.60 11.44
N GLY A 128 12.93 2.40 12.02
CA GLY A 128 11.85 2.17 12.98
C GLY A 128 10.48 2.24 12.36
N SER A 129 9.48 2.65 13.12
CA SER A 129 8.09 2.82 12.67
C SER A 129 7.64 4.27 12.76
N ALA A 130 6.67 4.63 11.90
CA ALA A 130 6.05 5.95 11.88
C ALA A 130 4.53 5.82 11.79
N PHE A 131 3.81 6.76 12.41
CA PHE A 131 2.38 6.88 12.18
C PHE A 131 2.12 7.23 10.73
N THR A 132 1.14 6.57 10.14
CA THR A 132 0.86 6.70 8.70
C THR A 132 -0.62 6.92 8.48
N TYR A 133 -0.93 7.83 7.56
CA TYR A 133 -2.28 8.04 7.03
C TYR A 133 -2.26 8.04 5.51
N ALA A 134 -3.34 7.57 4.91
CA ALA A 134 -3.43 7.41 3.46
C ALA A 134 -4.86 7.63 2.95
N PRO A 135 -5.27 8.87 2.68
CA PRO A 135 -6.47 9.14 1.91
C PRO A 135 -6.29 8.70 0.46
N ALA A 136 -7.33 8.13 -0.13
CA ALA A 136 -7.33 7.64 -1.50
C ALA A 136 -8.70 7.80 -2.16
N ILE A 137 -8.67 7.84 -3.48
CA ILE A 137 -9.85 7.70 -4.34
C ILE A 137 -9.58 6.56 -5.32
N GLY A 138 -10.60 5.78 -5.62
CA GLY A 138 -10.45 4.66 -6.54
C GLY A 138 -11.66 4.46 -7.44
N VAL A 139 -11.42 3.72 -8.51
CA VAL A 139 -12.42 3.36 -9.50
C VAL A 139 -12.39 1.84 -9.74
N MET A 140 -13.56 1.22 -9.77
CA MET A 140 -13.75 -0.16 -10.17
C MET A 140 -13.77 -0.22 -11.71
N ALA A 141 -12.76 -0.81 -12.31
CA ALA A 141 -12.71 -1.03 -13.75
C ALA A 141 -13.57 -2.23 -14.16
N SER A 142 -13.66 -3.23 -13.28
CA SER A 142 -14.58 -4.37 -13.38
C SER A 142 -14.98 -4.82 -11.97
N GLU A 143 -15.77 -5.88 -11.86
CA GLU A 143 -16.16 -6.46 -10.57
C GLU A 143 -14.95 -6.88 -9.71
N ASN A 144 -13.86 -7.24 -10.36
CA ASN A 144 -12.66 -7.78 -9.71
C ASN A 144 -11.42 -6.88 -9.81
N ILE A 145 -11.44 -5.82 -10.64
CA ILE A 145 -10.27 -4.97 -10.87
C ILE A 145 -10.58 -3.55 -10.47
N ASP A 146 -9.75 -3.01 -9.61
CA ASP A 146 -9.80 -1.60 -9.21
C ASP A 146 -8.45 -0.89 -9.39
N PHE A 147 -8.54 0.42 -9.65
CA PHE A 147 -7.42 1.34 -9.65
C PHE A 147 -7.65 2.40 -8.60
N SER A 148 -6.62 2.73 -7.84
CA SER A 148 -6.72 3.80 -6.86
C SER A 148 -5.49 4.70 -6.85
N LEU A 149 -5.72 5.98 -6.59
CA LEU A 149 -4.72 6.99 -6.31
C LEU A 149 -4.79 7.31 -4.83
N LYS A 150 -3.67 7.18 -4.12
CA LYS A 150 -3.55 7.52 -2.69
C LYS A 150 -2.46 8.55 -2.46
N TYR A 151 -2.65 9.41 -1.47
CA TYR A 151 -1.57 10.16 -0.86
C TYR A 151 -1.22 9.45 0.46
N GLN A 152 -0.01 8.95 0.59
CA GLN A 152 0.44 8.31 1.82
C GLN A 152 1.52 9.16 2.48
N ALA A 153 1.33 9.44 3.78
CA ALA A 153 2.29 10.17 4.59
C ALA A 153 2.58 9.41 5.88
N ALA A 154 3.85 9.17 6.13
CA ALA A 154 4.36 8.54 7.34
C ALA A 154 5.13 9.60 8.15
N THR A 155 4.62 9.93 9.34
CA THR A 155 5.15 11.00 10.19
C THR A 155 5.80 10.43 11.44
N LYS A 156 7.01 10.86 11.71
CA LYS A 156 7.78 10.55 12.92
C LYS A 156 8.46 11.82 13.43
N SER A 157 8.87 11.83 14.71
CA SER A 157 9.66 12.94 15.28
C SER A 157 10.86 13.27 14.39
N GLY A 158 10.85 14.43 13.73
CA GLY A 158 11.91 14.89 12.85
C GLY A 158 11.61 14.89 11.34
N GLY A 159 10.44 14.40 10.89
CA GLY A 159 10.09 14.50 9.47
C GLY A 159 8.89 13.69 9.02
N THR A 160 8.48 13.96 7.80
CA THR A 160 7.40 13.23 7.12
C THR A 160 7.91 12.67 5.80
N ILE A 161 7.75 11.37 5.61
CA ILE A 161 7.97 10.71 4.33
C ILE A 161 6.63 10.58 3.63
N SER A 162 6.49 11.20 2.47
CA SER A 162 5.22 11.18 1.74
C SER A 162 5.39 10.88 0.26
N PHE A 163 4.37 10.23 -0.32
CA PHE A 163 4.34 9.88 -1.72
C PHE A 163 2.90 9.80 -2.25
N LEU A 164 2.75 10.00 -3.54
CA LEU A 164 1.54 9.66 -4.29
C LEU A 164 1.67 8.20 -4.75
N GLY A 165 0.70 7.36 -4.41
CA GLY A 165 0.67 5.95 -4.77
C GLY A 165 -0.44 5.67 -5.78
N LEU A 166 -0.09 5.00 -6.88
CA LEU A 166 -1.05 4.36 -7.77
C LEU A 166 -1.09 2.87 -7.43
N ARG A 167 -2.27 2.32 -7.25
CA ARG A 167 -2.49 0.90 -7.01
C ARG A 167 -3.41 0.34 -8.08
N ALA A 168 -3.02 -0.78 -8.69
CA ALA A 168 -3.89 -1.62 -9.50
C ALA A 168 -4.09 -2.95 -8.75
N ALA A 169 -5.33 -3.34 -8.49
CA ALA A 169 -5.62 -4.50 -7.66
C ALA A 169 -6.66 -5.43 -8.29
N TYR A 170 -6.51 -6.70 -7.93
CA TYR A 170 -7.45 -7.76 -8.23
C TYR A 170 -8.09 -8.26 -6.93
N THR A 171 -9.43 -8.33 -6.92
CA THR A 171 -10.25 -8.85 -5.81
C THR A 171 -10.71 -10.27 -6.15
N PHE A 172 -10.56 -11.18 -5.20
CA PHE A 172 -10.87 -12.61 -5.34
C PHE A 172 -12.30 -12.94 -4.92
#